data_a04faa70d3ecdaad90a0e9c4bb945ba8
#
_entry.id   a04faa70d3ecdaad90a0e9c4bb945ba8
#
_cell.length_a   1.000
_cell.length_b   1.000
_cell.length_c   1.000
_cell.angle_alpha   90.00
_cell.angle_beta   90.00
_cell.angle_gamma   90.00
#
_symmetry.space_group_name_H-M   'P 1'
#
loop_
_entity.id
_entity.type
_entity.pdbx_description
1 polymer ?
#
loop_
_entity_poly.entity_id
_entity_poly.type
_entity_poly.pdbx_seq_one_letter_code
_entity_poly.pdbx_strand_id
1 'polypeptide(L)'
;SVDYPEFAHLIGDAIDKGEYETGITFCGSGQGISIAANKHQNVRSAICWSAEIATLSKQHNNANICAVPGRFVSNEEAIAIVDAFLTAEFEGGRHARRIAQIPLK
;
A
#
# COMPACT_ATOMS: atom_id res chain seq x y z
N SER A 1 -13.20 -15.90 10.83
CA SER A 1 -12.31 -15.20 9.89
C SER A 1 -13.12 -14.53 8.79
N VAL A 2 -12.54 -13.55 8.17
CA VAL A 2 -13.20 -12.78 7.12
C VAL A 2 -12.48 -12.98 5.80
N ASP A 3 -13.22 -12.83 4.72
CA ASP A 3 -12.64 -12.91 3.39
C ASP A 3 -11.96 -11.58 3.06
N TYR A 4 -10.64 -11.59 3.03
CA TYR A 4 -9.85 -10.38 2.82
C TYR A 4 -10.18 -9.64 1.51
N PRO A 5 -10.59 -10.31 0.39
CA PRO A 5 -10.89 -9.57 -0.84
C PRO A 5 -12.02 -8.55 -0.68
N GLU A 6 -13.00 -8.80 0.17
CA GLU A 6 -14.07 -7.84 0.42
C GLU A 6 -13.53 -6.52 0.96
N PHE A 7 -12.62 -6.60 1.92
CA PHE A 7 -11.99 -5.40 2.49
C PHE A 7 -11.05 -4.73 1.51
N ALA A 8 -10.29 -5.54 0.76
CA ALA A 8 -9.39 -5.01 -0.25
C ALA A 8 -10.15 -4.20 -1.30
N HIS A 9 -11.31 -4.70 -1.73
CA HIS A 9 -12.11 -4.00 -2.74
C HIS A 9 -12.81 -2.76 -2.19
N LEU A 10 -13.20 -2.77 -0.91
CA LEU A 10 -13.76 -1.57 -0.29
C LEU A 10 -12.75 -0.42 -0.28
N ILE A 11 -11.52 -0.70 0.15
CA ILE A 11 -10.46 0.32 0.18
C ILE A 11 -10.03 0.71 -1.23
N GLY A 12 -9.94 -0.26 -2.14
CA GLY A 12 -9.59 -0.02 -3.53
C GLY A 12 -10.61 0.86 -4.23
N ASP A 13 -11.89 0.60 -4.03
CA ASP A 13 -12.97 1.42 -4.58
C ASP A 13 -12.91 2.85 -4.06
N ALA A 14 -12.66 3.02 -2.76
CA ALA A 14 -12.56 4.34 -2.16
C ALA A 14 -11.42 5.16 -2.77
N ILE A 15 -10.28 4.52 -3.02
CA ILE A 15 -9.14 5.18 -3.66
C ILE A 15 -9.44 5.49 -5.12
N ASP A 16 -10.03 4.53 -5.85
CA ASP A 16 -10.39 4.75 -7.26
C ASP A 16 -11.36 5.90 -7.44
N LYS A 17 -12.29 6.08 -6.50
CA LYS A 17 -13.27 7.17 -6.54
C LYS A 17 -12.70 8.50 -6.06
N GLY A 18 -11.49 8.52 -5.57
CA GLY A 18 -10.87 9.73 -5.03
C GLY A 18 -11.39 10.14 -3.66
N GLU A 19 -12.10 9.25 -2.95
CA GLU A 19 -12.60 9.54 -1.60
C GLU A 19 -11.47 9.62 -0.59
N TYR A 20 -10.43 8.82 -0.79
CA TYR A 20 -9.24 8.80 0.06
C TYR A 20 -8.00 8.67 -0.79
N GLU A 21 -6.93 9.32 -0.38
CA GLU A 21 -5.64 9.25 -1.08
C GLU A 21 -4.80 8.09 -0.60
N THR A 22 -4.98 7.63 0.63
CA THR A 22 -4.11 6.69 1.30
C THR A 22 -4.90 5.70 2.13
N GLY A 23 -4.43 4.47 2.19
CA GLY A 23 -5.01 3.43 3.03
C GLY A 23 -3.95 2.60 3.73
N ILE A 24 -4.32 2.03 4.85
CA ILE A 24 -3.47 1.13 5.62
C ILE A 24 -4.24 -0.17 5.81
N THR A 25 -3.61 -1.31 5.51
CA THR A 25 -4.21 -2.61 5.78
C THR A 25 -3.32 -3.41 6.73
N PHE A 26 -3.95 -4.14 7.62
CA PHE A 26 -3.26 -5.07 8.52
C PHE A 26 -3.80 -6.46 8.25
N CYS A 27 -2.92 -7.38 7.88
CA CYS A 27 -3.30 -8.75 7.60
C CYS A 27 -2.13 -9.67 7.88
N GLY A 28 -2.35 -10.97 8.00
CA GLY A 28 -1.29 -11.91 8.41
C GLY A 28 0.03 -11.70 7.70
N SER A 29 0.07 -12.02 6.40
CA SER A 29 1.28 -11.79 5.58
C SER A 29 1.18 -10.53 4.73
N GLY A 30 -0.01 -9.96 4.58
CA GLY A 30 -0.25 -8.82 3.69
C GLY A 30 -0.37 -9.19 2.22
N GLN A 31 -0.11 -10.45 1.87
CA GLN A 31 -0.03 -10.86 0.46
C GLN A 31 -1.38 -10.80 -0.25
N GLY A 32 -2.36 -11.56 0.25
CA GLY A 32 -3.65 -11.66 -0.43
C GLY A 32 -4.38 -10.33 -0.53
N ILE A 33 -4.37 -9.56 0.53
CA ILE A 33 -5.07 -8.27 0.54
C ILE A 33 -4.42 -7.28 -0.43
N SER A 34 -3.09 -7.31 -0.55
CA SER A 34 -2.37 -6.48 -1.52
C SER A 34 -2.66 -6.90 -2.95
N ILE A 35 -2.66 -8.21 -3.20
CA ILE A 35 -2.98 -8.73 -4.54
C ILE A 35 -4.37 -8.27 -4.99
N ALA A 36 -5.36 -8.42 -4.11
CA ALA A 36 -6.73 -8.02 -4.41
C ALA A 36 -6.85 -6.51 -4.60
N ALA A 37 -6.24 -5.73 -3.71
CA ALA A 37 -6.29 -4.26 -3.80
C ALA A 37 -5.65 -3.76 -5.10
N ASN A 38 -4.56 -4.39 -5.53
CA ASN A 38 -3.85 -3.98 -6.75
C ASN A 38 -4.60 -4.28 -8.05
N LYS A 39 -5.75 -4.93 -7.98
CA LYS A 39 -6.63 -5.07 -9.16
C LYS A 39 -7.34 -3.76 -9.50
N HIS A 40 -7.39 -2.82 -8.60
CA HIS A 40 -8.01 -1.53 -8.81
C HIS A 40 -7.06 -0.60 -9.56
N GLN A 41 -7.60 0.13 -10.54
CA GLN A 41 -6.81 0.89 -11.52
C GLN A 41 -5.84 1.88 -10.88
N ASN A 42 -6.26 2.57 -9.83
CA ASN A 42 -5.47 3.63 -9.21
C ASN A 42 -4.77 3.20 -7.92
N VAL A 43 -4.80 1.91 -7.61
CA VAL A 43 -4.21 1.39 -6.38
C VAL A 43 -2.79 0.88 -6.62
N ARG A 44 -1.89 1.31 -5.74
CA ARG A 44 -0.53 0.79 -5.64
C ARG A 44 -0.32 0.37 -4.20
N SER A 45 -0.74 -0.86 -3.87
CA SER A 45 -0.57 -1.43 -2.54
C SER A 45 0.80 -2.07 -2.44
N ALA A 46 1.54 -1.70 -1.40
CA ALA A 46 2.86 -2.26 -1.15
C ALA A 46 2.87 -2.95 0.21
N ILE A 47 3.47 -4.14 0.25
CA ILE A 47 3.65 -4.86 1.50
C ILE A 47 4.89 -4.28 2.17
N CYS A 48 4.71 -3.75 3.37
CA CYS A 48 5.78 -3.06 4.08
C CYS A 48 6.10 -3.79 5.38
N TRP A 49 7.23 -4.48 5.38
CA TRP A 49 7.66 -5.27 6.54
C TRP A 49 8.72 -4.54 7.39
N SER A 50 9.14 -3.37 6.99
CA SER A 50 10.04 -2.51 7.75
C SER A 50 9.78 -1.05 7.42
N ALA A 51 10.22 -0.16 8.29
CA ALA A 51 10.10 1.28 8.07
C ALA A 51 10.85 1.71 6.80
N GLU A 52 12.02 1.12 6.55
CA GLU A 52 12.78 1.41 5.33
C GLU A 52 11.99 1.08 4.07
N ILE A 53 11.40 -0.11 4.03
CA ILE A 53 10.59 -0.53 2.87
C ILE A 53 9.37 0.36 2.70
N ALA A 54 8.72 0.75 3.79
CA ALA A 54 7.58 1.67 3.74
C ALA A 54 7.98 3.02 3.14
N THR A 55 9.11 3.56 3.55
CA THR A 55 9.65 4.80 3.00
C THR A 55 9.90 4.68 1.50
N LEU A 56 10.59 3.60 1.08
CA LEU A 56 10.89 3.37 -0.33
C LEU A 56 9.64 3.18 -1.18
N SER A 57 8.63 2.51 -0.65
CA SER A 57 7.37 2.29 -1.38
C SER A 57 6.71 3.62 -1.75
N LYS A 58 6.79 4.60 -0.87
CA LYS A 58 6.25 5.93 -1.12
C LYS A 58 7.19 6.74 -2.02
N GLN A 59 8.47 6.80 -1.70
CA GLN A 59 9.44 7.61 -2.43
C GLN A 59 9.56 7.20 -3.89
N HIS A 60 9.60 5.90 -4.15
CA HIS A 60 9.86 5.36 -5.49
C HIS A 60 8.61 4.97 -6.25
N ASN A 61 7.59 4.46 -5.56
CA ASN A 61 6.41 3.90 -6.24
C ASN A 61 5.14 4.69 -5.98
N ASN A 62 5.22 5.73 -5.18
CA ASN A 62 4.05 6.50 -4.77
C ASN A 62 2.92 5.58 -4.32
N ALA A 63 3.27 4.58 -3.50
CA ALA A 63 2.30 3.62 -2.99
C ALA A 63 1.21 4.36 -2.23
N ASN A 64 -0.04 3.99 -2.46
CA ASN A 64 -1.17 4.59 -1.77
C ASN A 64 -1.87 3.66 -0.79
N ILE A 65 -1.45 2.40 -0.73
CA ILE A 65 -1.83 1.50 0.35
C ILE A 65 -0.58 0.89 0.94
N CYS A 66 -0.47 0.96 2.26
CA CYS A 66 0.57 0.29 3.01
C CYS A 66 -0.04 -0.96 3.63
N ALA A 67 0.40 -2.14 3.20
CA ALA A 67 -0.07 -3.40 3.75
C ALA A 67 0.94 -3.89 4.79
N VAL A 68 0.51 -3.91 6.05
CA VAL A 68 1.37 -4.33 7.16
C VAL A 68 1.15 -5.82 7.43
N PRO A 69 2.22 -6.65 7.34
CA PRO A 69 2.11 -8.09 7.59
C PRO A 69 2.12 -8.37 9.09
N GLY A 70 0.96 -8.26 9.72
CA GLY A 70 0.83 -8.24 11.18
C GLY A 70 1.37 -9.45 11.93
N ARG A 71 1.46 -10.62 11.27
CA ARG A 71 2.04 -11.81 11.91
C ARG A 71 3.57 -11.79 11.95
N PHE A 72 4.19 -10.93 11.18
CA PHE A 72 5.65 -10.94 10.99
C PHE A 72 6.33 -9.73 11.57
N VAL A 73 5.58 -8.82 12.17
CA VAL A 73 6.12 -7.61 12.78
C VAL A 73 5.56 -7.42 14.19
N SER A 74 6.33 -6.81 15.06
CA SER A 74 5.86 -6.41 16.39
C SER A 74 4.96 -5.18 16.29
N ASN A 75 4.26 -4.86 17.38
CA ASN A 75 3.45 -3.64 17.43
C ASN A 75 4.31 -2.39 17.23
N GLU A 76 5.49 -2.37 17.81
CA GLU A 76 6.41 -1.24 17.64
C GLU A 76 6.88 -1.09 16.20
N GLU A 77 7.19 -2.22 15.55
CA GLU A 77 7.56 -2.22 14.15
C GLU A 77 6.40 -1.75 13.26
N ALA A 78 5.18 -2.21 13.56
CA ALA A 78 4.00 -1.81 12.80
C ALA A 78 3.78 -0.30 12.87
N ILE A 79 3.93 0.29 14.06
CA ILE A 79 3.80 1.73 14.24
C ILE A 79 4.87 2.48 13.44
N ALA A 80 6.11 2.00 13.49
CA ALA A 80 7.21 2.61 12.73
C ALA A 80 6.97 2.53 11.22
N ILE A 81 6.43 1.40 10.74
CA ILE A 81 6.10 1.20 9.33
C ILE A 81 5.05 2.22 8.87
N VAL A 82 3.96 2.33 9.62
CA VAL A 82 2.86 3.24 9.27
C VAL A 82 3.34 4.69 9.31
N ASP A 83 4.11 5.05 10.34
CA ASP A 83 4.64 6.39 10.47
C ASP A 83 5.56 6.74 9.27
N ALA A 84 6.46 5.84 8.92
CA ALA A 84 7.36 6.04 7.78
C ALA A 84 6.58 6.20 6.47
N PHE A 85 5.55 5.37 6.27
CA PHE A 85 4.71 5.44 5.07
C PHE A 85 3.98 6.78 4.96
N LEU A 86 3.41 7.25 6.07
CA LEU A 86 2.63 8.48 6.08
C LEU A 86 3.48 9.75 5.97
N THR A 87 4.75 9.69 6.38
CA THR A 87 5.62 10.86 6.38
C THR A 87 6.52 10.96 5.14
N ALA A 88 6.77 9.84 4.45
CA ALA A 88 7.59 9.85 3.24
C ALA A 88 6.88 10.57 2.09
N GLU A 89 7.65 11.15 1.19
CA GLU A 89 7.12 11.87 0.03
C GLU A 89 7.62 11.25 -1.26
N PHE A 90 6.76 11.26 -2.28
CA PHE A 90 7.11 10.75 -3.60
C PHE A 90 8.17 11.63 -4.24
N GLU A 91 9.23 11.00 -4.74
CA GLU A 91 10.35 11.72 -5.34
C GLU A 91 10.09 12.17 -6.79
N GLY A 92 9.18 11.54 -7.48
CA GLY A 92 8.90 11.87 -8.89
C GLY A 92 10.01 11.42 -9.84
N GLY A 93 10.30 12.25 -10.82
CA GLY A 93 11.36 11.99 -11.79
C GLY A 93 11.14 10.70 -12.58
N ARG A 94 12.20 9.88 -12.69
CA ARG A 94 12.13 8.61 -13.42
C ARG A 94 11.10 7.64 -12.83
N HIS A 95 10.81 7.78 -11.54
CA HIS A 95 9.81 6.93 -10.89
C HIS A 95 8.41 7.19 -11.43
N ALA A 96 8.07 8.45 -11.69
CA ALA A 96 6.75 8.81 -12.24
C ALA A 96 6.52 8.15 -13.60
N ARG A 97 7.52 8.12 -14.45
CA ARG A 97 7.44 7.48 -15.77
C ARG A 97 7.16 5.97 -15.64
N ARG A 98 7.84 5.33 -14.69
CA ARG A 98 7.65 3.88 -14.48
C ARG A 98 6.27 3.57 -13.91
N ILE A 99 5.82 4.38 -12.96
CA ILE A 99 4.49 4.20 -12.37
C ILE A 99 3.39 4.32 -13.41
N ALA A 100 3.53 5.25 -14.35
CA ALA A 100 2.55 5.44 -15.41
C ALA A 100 2.40 4.22 -16.30
N GLN A 101 3.36 3.30 -16.30
CA GLN A 101 3.34 2.07 -17.08
C GLN A 101 2.72 0.89 -16.33
N ILE A 102 2.42 1.03 -15.04
CA ILE A 102 1.86 -0.06 -14.24
C ILE A 102 0.42 -0.40 -14.65
N PRO A 103 -0.50 0.57 -14.80
CA PRO A 103 -1.88 0.23 -15.15
C PRO A 103 -1.96 -0.37 -16.55
N LEU A 104 -2.83 -1.36 -16.70
CA LEU A 104 -3.14 -1.93 -17.99
C LEU A 104 -4.07 -0.99 -18.76
N LYS A 105 -3.94 -1.01 -20.06
CA LYS A 105 -4.78 -0.18 -20.93
C LYS A 105 -6.12 -0.83 -21.18
#